data_712c22004bb9e9d4a4343a78595dd205
#
_entry.id   712c22004bb9e9d4a4343a78595dd205
#
_cell.length_a   1.000
_cell.length_b   1.000
_cell.length_c   1.000
_cell.angle_alpha   90.00
_cell.angle_beta   90.00
_cell.angle_gamma   90.00
#
_symmetry.space_group_name_H-M   'P 1'
#
loop_
_entity.id
_entity.type
_entity.pdbx_description
1 polymer ?
#
loop_
_entity_poly.entity_id
_entity_poly.type
_entity_poly.pdbx_seq_one_letter_code
_entity_poly.pdbx_strand_id
1 'polypeptide(L)'
;MITGHQRSAGIVTILFLLISLYGHAQSSDSLLVEDMRQEGIEFTNQNSIKLLMSGREKFADMFEAIRQAKSSVHLEYFNFRNDSIAGLLFDILREKRKEGVEVRALFDGFGNDSNNQPLKKEHLEKLHADSIEIYEFDPIRFPWVNHIWPRDHRKIVVIDGEIGYTGGMNVADYYIVGTEQVGEWRDMHCRLEGPVVNELQRIFLRMWKKVTKEELTDPKYFQGKPAGDKMIGIANREPHTTNKIMRRFYIHALDRAKDSVKIVNPYFAPTQSIMKALKRCADRGVKMDILISSRYDEPLMPEIVLYNTYRLSKRGVNVWRYRPGFHHSKIMMVDGKYCTVGSTNLDARSLRYDYEINAIIIDPETTHQLEDKFLQDTQKCDYMTEEEWKKTRTTWKKFKGWFGHLLTFLL
;
A
#
# COMPACT_ATOMS: atom_id res chain seq x y z
N MET A 1 -19.66 71.99 -15.52
CA MET A 1 -20.03 70.62 -15.88
C MET A 1 -18.80 69.75 -15.79
N ILE A 2 -18.53 69.27 -14.58
CA ILE A 2 -17.52 68.25 -14.30
C ILE A 2 -18.20 67.36 -13.27
N THR A 3 -18.65 66.14 -13.66
CA THR A 3 -18.88 65.02 -12.72
C THR A 3 -19.49 63.86 -13.54
N GLY A 4 -18.73 62.91 -13.94
CA GLY A 4 -19.26 61.71 -14.62
C GLY A 4 -18.25 60.55 -14.75
N HIS A 5 -16.94 60.82 -14.65
CA HIS A 5 -15.94 59.80 -14.98
C HIS A 5 -15.16 59.19 -13.81
N GLN A 6 -15.38 59.65 -12.58
CA GLN A 6 -14.66 59.09 -11.41
C GLN A 6 -15.40 57.97 -10.64
N ARG A 7 -16.70 57.75 -10.92
CA ARG A 7 -17.47 56.67 -10.22
C ARG A 7 -17.38 55.29 -10.85
N SER A 8 -17.07 55.19 -12.15
CA SER A 8 -16.95 53.88 -12.84
C SER A 8 -15.60 53.18 -12.59
N ALA A 9 -14.52 53.91 -12.39
CA ALA A 9 -13.19 53.32 -12.13
C ALA A 9 -13.09 52.63 -10.76
N GLY A 10 -13.78 53.15 -9.73
CA GLY A 10 -13.78 52.58 -8.39
C GLY A 10 -14.52 51.23 -8.28
N ILE A 11 -15.60 51.06 -9.03
CA ILE A 11 -16.39 49.83 -9.02
C ILE A 11 -15.66 48.68 -9.74
N VAL A 12 -14.98 48.98 -10.85
CA VAL A 12 -14.21 47.97 -11.60
C VAL A 12 -12.98 47.50 -10.79
N THR A 13 -12.33 48.41 -10.07
CA THR A 13 -11.16 48.05 -9.22
C THR A 13 -11.58 47.22 -7.99
N ILE A 14 -12.76 47.50 -7.41
CA ILE A 14 -13.31 46.70 -6.31
C ILE A 14 -13.75 45.31 -6.79
N LEU A 15 -14.30 45.20 -8.01
CA LEU A 15 -14.65 43.90 -8.60
C LEU A 15 -13.42 43.05 -8.92
N PHE A 16 -12.33 43.67 -9.42
CA PHE A 16 -11.06 42.97 -9.65
C PHE A 16 -10.35 42.56 -8.31
N LEU A 17 -10.46 43.37 -7.27
CA LEU A 17 -9.96 43.02 -5.94
C LEU A 17 -10.81 41.93 -5.27
N LEU A 18 -12.14 41.89 -5.50
CA LEU A 18 -12.99 40.81 -5.04
C LEU A 18 -12.78 39.49 -5.80
N ILE A 19 -12.47 39.56 -7.11
CA ILE A 19 -12.09 38.37 -7.91
C ILE A 19 -10.70 37.85 -7.55
N SER A 20 -9.76 38.71 -7.14
CA SER A 20 -8.44 38.27 -6.63
C SER A 20 -8.47 37.75 -5.20
N LEU A 21 -9.53 38.02 -4.43
CA LEU A 21 -9.77 37.49 -3.07
C LEU A 21 -10.56 36.19 -3.08
N TYR A 22 -11.16 35.76 -4.18
CA TYR A 22 -11.49 34.37 -4.38
C TYR A 22 -10.21 33.60 -4.70
N GLY A 23 -9.33 33.53 -3.69
CA GLY A 23 -8.23 32.58 -3.69
C GLY A 23 -8.82 31.22 -4.02
N HIS A 24 -8.36 30.61 -5.11
CA HIS A 24 -8.74 29.24 -5.46
C HIS A 24 -8.53 28.41 -4.22
N ALA A 25 -9.58 27.99 -3.55
CA ALA A 25 -9.47 27.10 -2.41
C ALA A 25 -8.74 25.87 -2.95
N GLN A 26 -7.48 25.70 -2.55
CA GLN A 26 -6.65 24.59 -2.98
C GLN A 26 -7.42 23.29 -2.79
N SER A 27 -7.39 22.42 -3.79
CA SER A 27 -8.06 21.12 -3.75
C SER A 27 -7.36 20.19 -2.76
N SER A 28 -8.05 19.14 -2.29
CA SER A 28 -7.50 18.21 -1.29
C SER A 28 -6.23 17.50 -1.78
N ASP A 29 -6.16 17.20 -3.07
CA ASP A 29 -5.02 16.56 -3.74
C ASP A 29 -3.79 17.50 -3.81
N SER A 30 -3.96 18.76 -4.22
CA SER A 30 -2.86 19.72 -4.29
C SER A 30 -2.25 20.00 -2.91
N LEU A 31 -3.10 20.13 -1.89
CA LEU A 31 -2.65 20.29 -0.49
C LEU A 31 -1.91 19.04 0.02
N LEU A 32 -2.39 17.84 -0.33
CA LEU A 32 -1.70 16.61 0.03
C LEU A 32 -0.33 16.51 -0.62
N VAL A 33 -0.22 16.82 -1.91
CA VAL A 33 1.06 16.81 -2.64
C VAL A 33 2.07 17.76 -1.99
N GLU A 34 1.63 18.97 -1.62
CA GLU A 34 2.49 19.94 -0.93
C GLU A 34 2.96 19.40 0.43
N ASP A 35 2.02 18.92 1.27
CA ASP A 35 2.35 18.34 2.56
C ASP A 35 3.36 17.17 2.42
N MET A 36 3.15 16.30 1.43
CA MET A 36 4.00 15.12 1.23
C MET A 36 5.37 15.46 0.64
N ARG A 37 5.48 16.50 -0.18
CA ARG A 37 6.79 17.02 -0.62
C ARG A 37 7.61 17.56 0.54
N GLN A 38 6.96 18.22 1.49
CA GLN A 38 7.63 18.69 2.73
C GLN A 38 8.10 17.51 3.61
N GLU A 39 7.43 16.35 3.50
CA GLU A 39 7.85 15.10 4.16
C GLU A 39 8.93 14.33 3.35
N GLY A 40 9.37 14.85 2.21
CA GLY A 40 10.43 14.27 1.38
C GLY A 40 9.95 13.27 0.33
N ILE A 41 8.65 13.23 0.01
CA ILE A 41 8.16 12.41 -1.11
C ILE A 41 8.27 13.22 -2.40
N GLU A 42 9.00 12.66 -3.36
CA GLU A 42 9.05 13.20 -4.72
C GLU A 42 7.86 12.67 -5.53
N PHE A 43 7.10 13.60 -6.10
CA PHE A 43 6.05 13.27 -7.07
C PHE A 43 6.57 13.52 -8.48
N THR A 44 6.53 12.50 -9.31
CA THR A 44 6.85 12.59 -10.73
C THR A 44 5.58 12.59 -11.57
N ASN A 45 5.62 13.33 -12.67
CA ASN A 45 4.59 13.32 -13.69
C ASN A 45 4.97 12.35 -14.82
N GLN A 46 4.08 12.19 -15.79
CA GLN A 46 4.29 11.38 -16.98
C GLN A 46 4.45 9.87 -16.67
N ASN A 47 3.76 9.40 -15.64
CA ASN A 47 3.68 7.98 -15.35
C ASN A 47 2.39 7.37 -15.90
N SER A 48 2.41 6.06 -16.12
CA SER A 48 1.22 5.25 -16.28
C SER A 48 1.06 4.28 -15.10
N ILE A 49 -0.17 3.88 -14.86
CA ILE A 49 -0.51 2.88 -13.84
C ILE A 49 -1.54 1.90 -14.40
N LYS A 50 -1.35 0.62 -14.11
CA LYS A 50 -2.34 -0.43 -14.32
C LYS A 50 -2.65 -1.07 -12.97
N LEU A 51 -3.91 -0.99 -12.55
CA LEU A 51 -4.38 -1.67 -11.35
C LEU A 51 -4.50 -3.18 -11.62
N LEU A 52 -4.00 -4.00 -10.72
CA LEU A 52 -4.05 -5.46 -10.75
C LEU A 52 -4.90 -5.92 -9.56
N MET A 53 -6.16 -6.19 -9.85
CA MET A 53 -7.20 -6.33 -8.84
C MET A 53 -7.39 -7.76 -8.32
N SER A 54 -6.50 -8.68 -8.72
CA SER A 54 -6.50 -10.07 -8.27
C SER A 54 -5.11 -10.70 -8.42
N GLY A 55 -4.86 -11.81 -7.71
CA GLY A 55 -3.62 -12.58 -7.88
C GLY A 55 -3.45 -13.11 -9.30
N ARG A 56 -4.55 -13.53 -9.97
CA ARG A 56 -4.50 -13.99 -11.37
C ARG A 56 -4.00 -12.89 -12.31
N GLU A 57 -4.55 -11.68 -12.18
CA GLU A 57 -4.11 -10.53 -12.99
C GLU A 57 -2.66 -10.17 -12.70
N LYS A 58 -2.29 -10.09 -11.41
CA LYS A 58 -0.93 -9.73 -10.99
C LYS A 58 0.11 -10.71 -11.53
N PHE A 59 -0.10 -12.01 -11.35
CA PHE A 59 0.90 -12.99 -11.78
C PHE A 59 0.95 -13.14 -13.30
N ALA A 60 -0.19 -13.07 -13.99
CA ALA A 60 -0.21 -13.11 -15.46
C ALA A 60 0.56 -11.92 -16.07
N ASP A 61 0.29 -10.70 -15.60
CA ASP A 61 0.94 -9.47 -16.09
C ASP A 61 2.44 -9.46 -15.74
N MET A 62 2.78 -9.73 -14.48
CA MET A 62 4.16 -9.69 -14.00
C MET A 62 5.03 -10.78 -14.67
N PHE A 63 4.53 -12.00 -14.82
CA PHE A 63 5.30 -13.08 -15.44
C PHE A 63 5.53 -12.81 -16.92
N GLU A 64 4.55 -12.23 -17.61
CA GLU A 64 4.73 -11.84 -19.01
C GLU A 64 5.77 -10.71 -19.13
N ALA A 65 5.74 -9.71 -18.27
CA ALA A 65 6.74 -8.67 -18.25
C ALA A 65 8.15 -9.21 -17.95
N ILE A 66 8.29 -10.18 -17.03
CA ILE A 66 9.58 -10.82 -16.73
C ILE A 66 10.07 -11.62 -17.93
N ARG A 67 9.20 -12.35 -18.66
CA ARG A 67 9.61 -13.06 -19.89
C ARG A 67 10.19 -12.14 -20.95
N GLN A 68 9.70 -10.89 -20.99
CA GLN A 68 10.15 -9.87 -21.93
C GLN A 68 11.39 -9.09 -21.46
N ALA A 69 11.86 -9.30 -20.23
CA ALA A 69 13.04 -8.64 -19.67
C ALA A 69 14.30 -8.87 -20.52
N LYS A 70 15.12 -7.83 -20.65
CA LYS A 70 16.34 -7.83 -21.49
C LYS A 70 17.63 -7.56 -20.71
N SER A 71 17.54 -6.89 -19.57
CA SER A 71 18.68 -6.41 -18.80
C SER A 71 18.68 -6.92 -17.37
N SER A 72 17.63 -6.65 -16.60
CA SER A 72 17.59 -6.96 -15.17
C SER A 72 16.19 -7.23 -14.65
N VAL A 73 16.08 -8.12 -13.65
CA VAL A 73 14.88 -8.35 -12.86
C VAL A 73 15.26 -8.29 -11.39
N HIS A 74 14.74 -7.30 -10.68
CA HIS A 74 14.94 -7.10 -9.25
C HIS A 74 13.65 -7.36 -8.50
N LEU A 75 13.67 -8.19 -7.46
CA LEU A 75 12.49 -8.58 -6.68
C LEU A 75 12.77 -8.39 -5.18
N GLU A 76 11.85 -7.77 -4.47
CA GLU A 76 11.86 -7.62 -3.01
C GLU A 76 10.50 -7.98 -2.47
N TYR A 77 10.42 -9.01 -1.62
CA TYR A 77 9.17 -9.50 -1.07
C TYR A 77 9.31 -9.84 0.43
N PHE A 78 8.20 -9.79 1.16
CA PHE A 78 8.15 -10.30 2.52
C PHE A 78 8.37 -11.81 2.54
N ASN A 79 7.75 -12.55 1.59
CA ASN A 79 8.05 -13.96 1.38
C ASN A 79 7.88 -14.40 -0.08
N PHE A 80 8.64 -15.42 -0.45
CA PHE A 80 8.37 -16.32 -1.56
C PHE A 80 7.93 -17.65 -0.96
N ARG A 81 6.70 -18.03 -1.17
CA ARG A 81 6.23 -19.33 -0.68
C ARG A 81 6.72 -20.43 -1.63
N ASN A 82 7.21 -21.55 -1.08
CA ASN A 82 7.64 -22.69 -1.90
C ASN A 82 6.42 -23.47 -2.41
N ASP A 83 5.68 -22.89 -3.35
CA ASP A 83 4.45 -23.39 -3.97
C ASP A 83 4.49 -23.27 -5.50
N SER A 84 3.38 -23.57 -6.19
CA SER A 84 3.33 -23.63 -7.64
C SER A 84 3.63 -22.29 -8.31
N ILE A 85 3.12 -21.19 -7.77
CA ILE A 85 3.33 -19.84 -8.32
C ILE A 85 4.79 -19.42 -8.17
N ALA A 86 5.40 -19.67 -7.02
CA ALA A 86 6.83 -19.36 -6.84
C ALA A 86 7.70 -20.29 -7.71
N GLY A 87 7.33 -21.57 -7.83
CA GLY A 87 7.99 -22.50 -8.75
C GLY A 87 8.00 -21.98 -10.18
N LEU A 88 6.83 -21.55 -10.68
CA LEU A 88 6.71 -20.99 -12.04
C LEU A 88 7.51 -19.68 -12.19
N LEU A 89 7.52 -18.81 -11.19
CA LEU A 89 8.36 -17.61 -11.19
C LEU A 89 9.84 -17.98 -11.33
N PHE A 90 10.32 -18.90 -10.49
CA PHE A 90 11.73 -19.30 -10.53
C PHE A 90 12.11 -19.98 -11.84
N ASP A 91 11.22 -20.73 -12.47
CA ASP A 91 11.45 -21.30 -13.81
C ASP A 91 11.64 -20.20 -14.86
N ILE A 92 10.77 -19.18 -14.87
CA ILE A 92 10.88 -18.02 -15.75
C ILE A 92 12.22 -17.29 -15.52
N LEU A 93 12.58 -17.08 -14.25
CA LEU A 93 13.84 -16.41 -13.90
C LEU A 93 15.08 -17.22 -14.36
N ARG A 94 15.05 -18.57 -14.28
CA ARG A 94 16.10 -19.44 -14.84
C ARG A 94 16.27 -19.25 -16.34
N GLU A 95 15.16 -19.21 -17.09
CA GLU A 95 15.23 -18.96 -18.53
C GLU A 95 15.83 -17.58 -18.81
N LYS A 96 15.42 -16.53 -18.08
CA LYS A 96 15.99 -15.19 -18.23
C LYS A 96 17.50 -15.15 -17.90
N ARG A 97 17.95 -15.91 -16.90
CA ARG A 97 19.39 -16.05 -16.61
C ARG A 97 20.17 -16.67 -17.76
N LYS A 98 19.61 -17.68 -18.44
CA LYS A 98 20.22 -18.28 -19.63
C LYS A 98 20.33 -17.27 -20.79
N GLU A 99 19.41 -16.32 -20.88
CA GLU A 99 19.43 -15.23 -21.86
C GLU A 99 20.38 -14.07 -21.46
N GLY A 100 21.04 -14.15 -20.30
CA GLY A 100 21.98 -13.14 -19.81
C GLY A 100 21.35 -12.01 -18.99
N VAL A 101 20.06 -12.08 -18.64
CA VAL A 101 19.39 -11.10 -17.79
C VAL A 101 19.89 -11.24 -16.34
N GLU A 102 20.23 -10.13 -15.70
CA GLU A 102 20.59 -10.14 -14.27
C GLU A 102 19.34 -10.35 -13.40
N VAL A 103 19.40 -11.31 -12.47
CA VAL A 103 18.28 -11.60 -11.57
C VAL A 103 18.74 -11.48 -10.12
N ARG A 104 18.15 -10.54 -9.38
CA ARG A 104 18.40 -10.31 -7.96
C ARG A 104 17.11 -10.32 -7.16
N ALA A 105 17.08 -11.02 -6.05
CA ALA A 105 15.92 -11.14 -5.20
C ALA A 105 16.27 -10.97 -3.71
N LEU A 106 15.38 -10.32 -2.97
CA LEU A 106 15.43 -10.19 -1.51
C LEU A 106 14.13 -10.70 -0.90
N PHE A 107 14.22 -11.35 0.24
CA PHE A 107 13.04 -11.71 1.04
C PHE A 107 13.33 -11.56 2.54
N ASP A 108 12.27 -11.37 3.32
CA ASP A 108 12.39 -11.20 4.77
C ASP A 108 12.51 -12.55 5.48
N GLY A 109 13.46 -12.68 6.43
CA GLY A 109 13.70 -13.92 7.16
C GLY A 109 12.51 -14.36 7.99
N PHE A 110 11.88 -13.43 8.74
CA PHE A 110 10.68 -13.75 9.50
C PHE A 110 9.50 -14.08 8.58
N GLY A 111 9.34 -13.33 7.48
CA GLY A 111 8.31 -13.58 6.48
C GLY A 111 8.44 -14.96 5.86
N ASN A 112 9.67 -15.42 5.64
CA ASN A 112 9.93 -16.77 5.15
C ASN A 112 9.63 -17.82 6.22
N ASP A 113 10.17 -17.68 7.44
CA ASP A 113 10.08 -18.71 8.48
C ASP A 113 8.67 -18.84 9.07
N SER A 114 7.88 -17.77 9.04
CA SER A 114 6.50 -17.75 9.54
C SER A 114 5.48 -18.39 8.60
N ASN A 115 5.83 -18.65 7.34
CA ASN A 115 4.91 -19.31 6.42
C ASN A 115 5.05 -20.84 6.48
N ASN A 116 3.98 -21.56 6.11
CA ASN A 116 3.93 -23.02 6.21
C ASN A 116 4.66 -23.76 5.05
N GLN A 117 5.19 -23.05 4.08
CA GLN A 117 5.99 -23.57 2.95
C GLN A 117 7.17 -22.63 2.69
N PRO A 118 8.15 -22.53 3.62
CA PRO A 118 9.28 -21.63 3.48
C PRO A 118 10.27 -22.12 2.41
N LEU A 119 10.99 -21.17 1.82
CA LEU A 119 12.22 -21.49 1.09
C LEU A 119 13.26 -21.96 2.10
N LYS A 120 13.72 -23.19 1.95
CA LYS A 120 14.76 -23.77 2.77
C LYS A 120 16.14 -23.57 2.12
N LYS A 121 17.20 -23.83 2.87
CA LYS A 121 18.59 -23.72 2.41
C LYS A 121 18.82 -24.47 1.09
N GLU A 122 18.31 -25.68 0.94
CA GLU A 122 18.42 -26.49 -0.27
C GLU A 122 17.79 -25.83 -1.53
N HIS A 123 16.69 -25.06 -1.34
CA HIS A 123 16.05 -24.32 -2.41
C HIS A 123 16.91 -23.12 -2.82
N LEU A 124 17.49 -22.41 -1.86
CA LEU A 124 18.37 -21.26 -2.10
C LEU A 124 19.66 -21.70 -2.79
N GLU A 125 20.26 -22.81 -2.38
CA GLU A 125 21.45 -23.38 -3.04
C GLU A 125 21.20 -23.72 -4.50
N LYS A 126 20.01 -24.28 -4.83
CA LYS A 126 19.63 -24.53 -6.25
C LYS A 126 19.47 -23.23 -7.03
N LEU A 127 18.81 -22.21 -6.47
CA LEU A 127 18.65 -20.92 -7.12
C LEU A 127 20.00 -20.23 -7.36
N HIS A 128 20.92 -20.29 -6.40
CA HIS A 128 22.29 -19.78 -6.57
C HIS A 128 23.06 -20.54 -7.65
N ALA A 129 22.91 -21.87 -7.71
CA ALA A 129 23.52 -22.68 -8.78
C ALA A 129 22.99 -22.30 -10.18
N ASP A 130 21.73 -21.83 -10.26
CA ASP A 130 21.10 -21.28 -11.46
C ASP A 130 21.49 -19.80 -11.71
N SER A 131 22.46 -19.27 -10.97
CA SER A 131 22.92 -17.88 -11.00
C SER A 131 21.82 -16.84 -10.67
N ILE A 132 20.80 -17.22 -9.92
CA ILE A 132 19.81 -16.32 -9.33
C ILE A 132 20.34 -15.84 -7.98
N GLU A 133 20.66 -14.55 -7.89
CA GLU A 133 21.16 -13.93 -6.67
C GLU A 133 19.98 -13.65 -5.72
N ILE A 134 19.70 -14.55 -4.78
CA ILE A 134 18.61 -14.42 -3.81
C ILE A 134 19.16 -14.44 -2.38
N TYR A 135 18.79 -13.42 -1.59
CA TYR A 135 19.29 -13.27 -0.22
C TYR A 135 18.19 -12.92 0.76
N GLU A 136 18.42 -13.38 1.99
CA GLU A 136 17.52 -13.20 3.12
C GLU A 136 17.84 -11.92 3.88
N PHE A 137 16.85 -11.06 4.10
CA PHE A 137 16.96 -9.91 4.99
C PHE A 137 16.74 -10.33 6.44
N ASP A 138 17.70 -10.06 7.30
CA ASP A 138 17.67 -10.20 8.75
C ASP A 138 17.10 -11.54 9.24
N PRO A 139 17.77 -12.68 8.92
CA PRO A 139 17.34 -14.01 9.33
C PRO A 139 17.29 -14.12 10.87
N ILE A 140 16.25 -14.76 11.40
CA ILE A 140 16.12 -15.02 12.83
C ILE A 140 17.04 -16.19 13.20
N ARG A 141 18.06 -15.92 14.00
CA ARG A 141 19.01 -16.92 14.47
C ARG A 141 18.94 -17.06 16.00
N PHE A 142 18.69 -18.29 16.47
CA PHE A 142 18.76 -18.60 17.91
C PHE A 142 20.16 -18.30 18.46
N PRO A 143 20.29 -17.72 19.68
CA PRO A 143 19.26 -17.39 20.66
C PRO A 143 18.67 -15.95 20.53
N TRP A 144 18.95 -15.24 19.44
CA TRP A 144 18.63 -13.80 19.26
C TRP A 144 17.21 -13.61 18.75
N VAL A 145 16.21 -13.74 19.61
CA VAL A 145 14.79 -13.40 19.31
C VAL A 145 14.52 -11.90 19.27
N ASN A 146 15.55 -11.06 19.48
CA ASN A 146 15.45 -9.60 19.46
C ASN A 146 15.32 -8.99 18.05
N HIS A 147 15.48 -9.77 16.98
CA HIS A 147 15.30 -9.38 15.58
C HIS A 147 13.87 -9.65 15.08
N ILE A 148 12.84 -9.57 15.93
CA ILE A 148 11.44 -9.65 15.50
C ILE A 148 11.04 -8.39 14.74
N TRP A 149 11.63 -7.24 15.03
CA TRP A 149 11.46 -5.96 14.33
C TRP A 149 12.82 -5.26 14.12
N PRO A 150 12.98 -4.49 13.03
CA PRO A 150 12.05 -4.24 11.92
C PRO A 150 12.04 -5.37 10.87
N ARG A 151 10.92 -5.57 10.19
CA ARG A 151 10.78 -6.52 9.08
C ARG A 151 10.59 -5.81 7.74
N ASP A 152 10.99 -6.46 6.66
CA ASP A 152 10.78 -5.92 5.32
C ASP A 152 9.44 -6.42 4.74
N HIS A 153 8.42 -5.59 4.92
CA HIS A 153 7.08 -5.91 4.46
C HIS A 153 6.74 -5.30 3.07
N ARG A 154 7.74 -4.74 2.38
CA ARG A 154 7.58 -4.21 1.03
C ARG A 154 7.40 -5.32 0.00
N LYS A 155 6.80 -4.99 -1.13
CA LYS A 155 6.69 -5.81 -2.31
C LYS A 155 7.06 -4.94 -3.49
N ILE A 156 8.23 -5.18 -4.06
CA ILE A 156 8.77 -4.40 -5.16
C ILE A 156 9.25 -5.37 -6.23
N VAL A 157 8.90 -5.12 -7.48
CA VAL A 157 9.58 -5.71 -8.65
C VAL A 157 9.96 -4.57 -9.57
N VAL A 158 11.19 -4.59 -10.06
CA VAL A 158 11.63 -3.69 -11.13
C VAL A 158 12.25 -4.51 -12.24
N ILE A 159 11.76 -4.29 -13.46
CA ILE A 159 12.18 -5.00 -14.67
C ILE A 159 12.81 -3.97 -15.60
N ASP A 160 14.06 -4.23 -16.00
CA ASP A 160 14.86 -3.40 -16.90
C ASP A 160 14.99 -1.91 -16.49
N GLY A 161 14.63 -1.58 -15.23
CA GLY A 161 14.54 -0.20 -14.76
C GLY A 161 13.37 0.59 -15.37
N GLU A 162 12.50 -0.03 -16.16
CA GLU A 162 11.41 0.60 -16.92
C GLU A 162 10.03 0.28 -16.33
N ILE A 163 9.81 -0.95 -15.84
CA ILE A 163 8.53 -1.43 -15.32
C ILE A 163 8.67 -1.71 -13.83
N GLY A 164 7.77 -1.16 -13.03
CA GLY A 164 7.72 -1.37 -11.59
C GLY A 164 6.42 -2.02 -11.14
N TYR A 165 6.48 -2.86 -10.10
CA TYR A 165 5.30 -3.40 -9.42
C TYR A 165 5.38 -3.14 -7.92
N THR A 166 4.25 -2.77 -7.32
CA THR A 166 4.10 -2.69 -5.86
C THR A 166 2.64 -2.90 -5.44
N GLY A 167 2.42 -3.22 -4.16
CA GLY A 167 1.08 -3.48 -3.61
C GLY A 167 1.09 -4.42 -2.42
N GLY A 168 -0.04 -5.12 -2.16
CA GLY A 168 -0.20 -5.97 -0.99
C GLY A 168 0.27 -7.41 -1.16
N MET A 169 0.36 -7.93 -2.40
CA MET A 169 0.55 -9.35 -2.69
C MET A 169 2.01 -9.82 -2.61
N ASN A 170 2.28 -10.87 -1.86
CA ASN A 170 3.52 -11.66 -1.96
C ASN A 170 3.48 -12.60 -3.19
N VAL A 171 4.39 -13.57 -3.23
CA VAL A 171 4.41 -14.63 -4.26
C VAL A 171 3.93 -15.92 -3.62
N ALA A 172 2.64 -16.24 -3.83
CA ALA A 172 2.00 -17.42 -3.25
C ALA A 172 0.70 -17.80 -3.96
N ASP A 173 0.40 -19.11 -4.00
CA ASP A 173 -0.80 -19.68 -4.64
C ASP A 173 -2.11 -19.15 -4.03
N TYR A 174 -2.12 -18.85 -2.72
CA TYR A 174 -3.34 -18.44 -2.03
C TYR A 174 -3.93 -17.10 -2.53
N TYR A 175 -3.16 -16.26 -3.21
CA TYR A 175 -3.70 -15.07 -3.88
C TYR A 175 -4.59 -15.41 -5.08
N ILE A 176 -4.53 -16.67 -5.57
CA ILE A 176 -5.34 -17.18 -6.68
C ILE A 176 -6.47 -18.09 -6.19
N VAL A 177 -6.16 -19.01 -5.27
CA VAL A 177 -7.07 -20.07 -4.86
C VAL A 177 -7.63 -19.90 -3.45
N GLY A 178 -7.14 -18.91 -2.68
CA GLY A 178 -7.51 -18.74 -1.28
C GLY A 178 -6.89 -19.78 -0.35
N THR A 179 -7.43 -19.90 0.86
CA THR A 179 -7.05 -20.93 1.85
C THR A 179 -8.30 -21.51 2.50
N GLU A 180 -8.20 -22.73 3.06
CA GLU A 180 -9.30 -23.33 3.84
C GLU A 180 -9.68 -22.47 5.05
N GLN A 181 -8.68 -21.87 5.71
CA GLN A 181 -8.87 -21.06 6.91
C GLN A 181 -9.69 -19.80 6.65
N VAL A 182 -9.36 -19.04 5.59
CA VAL A 182 -9.94 -17.72 5.35
C VAL A 182 -10.83 -17.64 4.12
N GLY A 183 -10.89 -18.67 3.29
CA GLY A 183 -11.63 -18.67 2.02
C GLY A 183 -10.91 -17.88 0.94
N GLU A 184 -11.63 -17.03 0.19
CA GLU A 184 -11.04 -16.16 -0.82
C GLU A 184 -9.99 -15.23 -0.20
N TRP A 185 -8.82 -15.13 -0.85
CA TRP A 185 -7.78 -14.17 -0.49
C TRP A 185 -7.75 -13.03 -1.52
N ARG A 186 -8.42 -11.94 -1.19
CA ARG A 186 -8.58 -10.78 -2.05
C ARG A 186 -7.49 -9.75 -1.76
N ASP A 187 -6.70 -9.36 -2.74
CA ASP A 187 -5.69 -8.32 -2.58
C ASP A 187 -5.50 -7.51 -3.87
N MET A 188 -4.76 -6.41 -3.80
CA MET A 188 -4.46 -5.53 -4.93
C MET A 188 -2.98 -5.24 -5.07
N HIS A 189 -2.60 -5.02 -6.33
CA HIS A 189 -1.26 -4.62 -6.76
C HIS A 189 -1.38 -3.59 -7.86
N CYS A 190 -0.28 -2.93 -8.21
CA CYS A 190 -0.22 -2.08 -9.40
C CYS A 190 1.08 -2.31 -10.17
N ARG A 191 1.00 -2.17 -11.48
CA ARG A 191 2.10 -1.99 -12.39
C ARG A 191 2.27 -0.52 -12.67
N LEU A 192 3.49 -0.03 -12.62
CA LEU A 192 3.89 1.36 -12.82
C LEU A 192 4.90 1.43 -13.95
N GLU A 193 4.77 2.41 -14.81
CA GLU A 193 5.77 2.78 -15.80
C GLU A 193 5.96 4.29 -15.77
N GLY A 194 7.15 4.76 -16.13
CA GLY A 194 7.47 6.17 -16.08
C GLY A 194 8.59 6.52 -15.09
N PRO A 195 8.85 7.81 -14.86
CA PRO A 195 9.92 8.27 -13.97
C PRO A 195 9.81 7.75 -12.53
N VAL A 196 8.61 7.42 -12.04
CA VAL A 196 8.37 6.86 -10.69
C VAL A 196 9.07 5.52 -10.47
N VAL A 197 9.33 4.74 -11.53
CA VAL A 197 10.02 3.44 -11.43
C VAL A 197 11.44 3.61 -10.90
N ASN A 198 12.09 4.72 -11.20
CA ASN A 198 13.42 5.02 -10.70
C ASN A 198 13.46 5.10 -9.16
N GLU A 199 12.36 5.53 -8.51
CA GLU A 199 12.30 5.54 -7.04
C GLU A 199 12.15 4.12 -6.48
N LEU A 200 11.31 3.25 -7.09
CA LEU A 200 11.23 1.84 -6.71
C LEU A 200 12.61 1.16 -6.82
N GLN A 201 13.33 1.47 -7.89
CA GLN A 201 14.68 0.95 -8.12
C GLN A 201 15.67 1.44 -7.04
N ARG A 202 15.66 2.74 -6.69
CA ARG A 202 16.51 3.28 -5.61
C ARG A 202 16.23 2.58 -4.27
N ILE A 203 14.95 2.33 -3.97
CA ILE A 203 14.54 1.65 -2.74
C ILE A 203 15.11 0.22 -2.70
N PHE A 204 14.92 -0.55 -3.78
CA PHE A 204 15.48 -1.90 -3.91
C PHE A 204 17.01 -1.88 -3.75
N LEU A 205 17.73 -1.01 -4.46
CA LEU A 205 19.19 -0.96 -4.43
C LEU A 205 19.75 -0.56 -3.04
N ARG A 206 19.05 0.29 -2.31
CA ARG A 206 19.40 0.58 -0.90
C ARG A 206 19.29 -0.67 -0.01
N MET A 207 18.22 -1.44 -0.18
CA MET A 207 18.03 -2.68 0.58
C MET A 207 19.05 -3.75 0.13
N TRP A 208 19.31 -3.87 -1.16
CA TRP A 208 20.35 -4.74 -1.71
C TRP A 208 21.71 -4.46 -1.06
N LYS A 209 22.17 -3.20 -1.10
CA LYS A 209 23.41 -2.78 -0.43
C LYS A 209 23.42 -3.09 1.07
N LYS A 210 22.27 -2.91 1.74
CA LYS A 210 22.16 -3.21 3.17
C LYS A 210 22.36 -4.70 3.47
N VAL A 211 21.81 -5.60 2.64
CA VAL A 211 21.86 -7.04 2.83
C VAL A 211 23.19 -7.62 2.38
N THR A 212 23.61 -7.31 1.16
CA THR A 212 24.76 -7.94 0.50
C THR A 212 26.08 -7.20 0.68
N LYS A 213 26.04 -5.92 1.09
CA LYS A 213 27.15 -4.98 1.10
C LYS A 213 27.64 -4.55 -0.30
N GLU A 214 27.03 -5.05 -1.35
CA GLU A 214 27.31 -4.69 -2.72
C GLU A 214 26.58 -3.39 -3.08
N GLU A 215 27.28 -2.44 -3.71
CA GLU A 215 26.70 -1.22 -4.23
C GLU A 215 26.55 -1.28 -5.74
N LEU A 216 25.31 -1.21 -6.20
CA LEU A 216 24.97 -1.23 -7.62
C LEU A 216 24.61 0.18 -8.07
N THR A 217 25.41 0.76 -8.97
CA THR A 217 25.27 2.16 -9.43
C THR A 217 25.12 2.31 -10.93
N ASP A 218 25.01 1.18 -11.67
CA ASP A 218 24.94 1.22 -13.12
C ASP A 218 23.67 2.00 -13.58
N PRO A 219 23.83 3.01 -14.47
CA PRO A 219 22.70 3.75 -15.03
C PRO A 219 21.66 2.91 -15.73
N LYS A 220 22.01 1.70 -16.18
CA LYS A 220 21.07 0.77 -16.83
C LYS A 220 19.88 0.38 -15.93
N TYR A 221 20.01 0.52 -14.60
CA TYR A 221 18.93 0.23 -13.66
C TYR A 221 17.88 1.35 -13.56
N PHE A 222 18.16 2.54 -14.14
CA PHE A 222 17.32 3.73 -14.03
C PHE A 222 16.83 4.18 -15.40
N GLN A 223 15.92 3.40 -16.00
CA GLN A 223 15.41 3.60 -17.36
C GLN A 223 13.95 4.10 -17.38
N GLY A 224 13.42 4.57 -16.26
CA GLY A 224 12.06 5.11 -16.16
C GLY A 224 11.87 6.34 -17.06
N LYS A 225 11.24 6.17 -18.22
CA LYS A 225 10.92 7.19 -19.22
C LYS A 225 9.46 7.61 -19.16
N PRO A 226 9.09 8.80 -19.66
CA PRO A 226 7.69 9.18 -19.78
C PRO A 226 6.82 8.09 -20.42
N ALA A 227 5.74 7.68 -19.74
CA ALA A 227 4.87 6.56 -20.14
C ALA A 227 3.37 6.88 -20.06
N GLY A 228 3.00 8.07 -19.60
CA GLY A 228 1.61 8.49 -19.45
C GLY A 228 1.48 9.92 -18.92
N ASP A 229 0.39 10.21 -18.23
CA ASP A 229 0.05 11.55 -17.75
C ASP A 229 -0.20 11.61 -16.23
N LYS A 230 -0.02 10.49 -15.52
CA LYS A 230 -0.38 10.40 -14.10
C LYS A 230 0.74 10.99 -13.21
N MET A 231 0.34 11.69 -12.14
CA MET A 231 1.24 12.12 -11.07
C MET A 231 1.28 11.07 -9.98
N ILE A 232 2.48 10.52 -9.71
CA ILE A 232 2.67 9.45 -8.73
C ILE A 232 3.87 9.77 -7.84
N GLY A 233 3.72 9.54 -6.53
CA GLY A 233 4.79 9.58 -5.54
C GLY A 233 4.88 8.25 -4.80
N ILE A 234 6.07 7.90 -4.33
CA ILE A 234 6.30 6.69 -3.53
C ILE A 234 6.56 7.08 -2.08
N ALA A 235 5.65 6.71 -1.20
CA ALA A 235 5.88 6.75 0.23
C ALA A 235 6.65 5.50 0.63
N ASN A 236 7.91 5.67 1.05
CA ASN A 236 8.77 4.59 1.51
C ASN A 236 9.09 4.78 3.00
N ARG A 237 8.60 3.87 3.82
CA ARG A 237 8.93 3.86 5.24
C ARG A 237 10.16 3.01 5.52
N GLU A 238 11.15 3.63 6.11
CA GLU A 238 12.33 2.97 6.67
C GLU A 238 12.43 3.29 8.17
N PRO A 239 12.70 2.30 9.03
CA PRO A 239 12.61 2.45 10.49
C PRO A 239 13.43 3.60 11.07
N HIS A 240 14.59 3.92 10.47
CA HIS A 240 15.53 4.91 11.02
C HIS A 240 15.50 6.25 10.30
N THR A 241 15.14 6.29 9.02
CA THR A 241 15.23 7.49 8.17
C THR A 241 13.87 8.16 7.92
N THR A 242 12.87 7.39 7.49
CA THR A 242 11.53 7.89 7.13
C THR A 242 10.43 7.29 8.03
N ASN A 243 10.74 7.08 9.30
CA ASN A 243 9.92 6.31 10.25
C ASN A 243 8.51 6.87 10.52
N LYS A 244 8.22 8.12 10.15
CA LYS A 244 6.91 8.77 10.36
C LYS A 244 6.12 8.92 9.07
N ILE A 245 6.69 8.64 7.91
CA ILE A 245 6.13 9.00 6.59
C ILE A 245 4.72 8.43 6.38
N MET A 246 4.49 7.14 6.65
CA MET A 246 3.17 6.52 6.48
C MET A 246 2.12 7.13 7.43
N ARG A 247 2.46 7.35 8.69
CA ARG A 247 1.54 7.98 9.65
C ARG A 247 1.18 9.39 9.25
N ARG A 248 2.15 10.18 8.78
CA ARG A 248 1.94 11.54 8.29
C ARG A 248 1.09 11.54 7.03
N PHE A 249 1.39 10.67 6.08
CA PHE A 249 0.56 10.50 4.90
C PHE A 249 -0.92 10.26 5.26
N TYR A 250 -1.22 9.26 6.07
CA TYR A 250 -2.63 8.99 6.46
C TYR A 250 -3.26 10.15 7.22
N ILE A 251 -2.52 10.83 8.09
CA ILE A 251 -3.04 11.99 8.84
C ILE A 251 -3.36 13.14 7.89
N HIS A 252 -2.43 13.52 7.00
CA HIS A 252 -2.64 14.60 6.04
C HIS A 252 -3.79 14.26 5.08
N ALA A 253 -3.81 13.06 4.52
CA ALA A 253 -4.89 12.63 3.64
C ALA A 253 -6.27 12.74 4.31
N LEU A 254 -6.41 12.29 5.56
CA LEU A 254 -7.64 12.39 6.34
C LEU A 254 -7.99 13.83 6.72
N ASP A 255 -7.00 14.65 7.10
CA ASP A 255 -7.23 16.04 7.49
C ASP A 255 -7.55 16.94 6.28
N ARG A 256 -7.08 16.61 5.06
CA ARG A 256 -7.37 17.32 3.81
C ARG A 256 -8.65 16.85 3.11
N ALA A 257 -9.17 15.67 3.43
CA ALA A 257 -10.41 15.16 2.86
C ALA A 257 -11.60 16.12 3.09
N LYS A 258 -12.39 16.35 2.03
CA LYS A 258 -13.54 17.27 2.03
C LYS A 258 -14.87 16.56 1.83
N ASP A 259 -14.92 15.58 0.93
CA ASP A 259 -16.15 14.95 0.47
C ASP A 259 -16.29 13.51 0.92
N SER A 260 -15.28 12.68 0.64
CA SER A 260 -15.36 11.23 0.91
C SER A 260 -14.00 10.57 1.18
N VAL A 261 -14.02 9.55 2.01
CA VAL A 261 -12.87 8.65 2.25
C VAL A 261 -13.36 7.20 2.23
N LYS A 262 -12.76 6.37 1.39
CA LYS A 262 -12.98 4.92 1.39
C LYS A 262 -11.69 4.20 1.75
N ILE A 263 -11.74 3.26 2.67
CA ILE A 263 -10.57 2.52 3.16
C ILE A 263 -10.86 1.03 3.10
N VAL A 264 -9.92 0.27 2.51
CA VAL A 264 -9.86 -1.19 2.67
C VAL A 264 -8.55 -1.52 3.37
N ASN A 265 -8.63 -2.18 4.51
CA ASN A 265 -7.42 -2.59 5.24
C ASN A 265 -7.74 -3.79 6.12
N PRO A 266 -6.94 -4.90 6.02
CA PRO A 266 -7.19 -6.13 6.77
C PRO A 266 -7.01 -5.94 8.28
N TYR A 267 -5.94 -5.26 8.68
CA TYR A 267 -5.57 -5.10 10.09
C TYR A 267 -5.84 -3.67 10.54
N PHE A 268 -7.15 -3.37 10.69
CA PHE A 268 -7.61 -2.03 11.09
C PHE A 268 -7.44 -1.81 12.60
N ALA A 269 -6.19 -1.64 13.00
CA ALA A 269 -5.77 -1.35 14.38
C ALA A 269 -4.96 -0.03 14.45
N PRO A 270 -5.52 1.11 13.98
CA PRO A 270 -4.77 2.33 13.75
C PRO A 270 -4.15 2.87 15.02
N THR A 271 -2.95 3.47 14.88
CA THR A 271 -2.29 4.19 15.97
C THR A 271 -3.20 5.31 16.48
N GLN A 272 -2.96 5.75 17.72
CA GLN A 272 -3.79 6.79 18.34
C GLN A 272 -3.85 8.08 17.49
N SER A 273 -2.75 8.47 16.84
CA SER A 273 -2.70 9.66 15.97
C SER A 273 -3.61 9.51 14.75
N ILE A 274 -3.58 8.36 14.07
CA ILE A 274 -4.45 8.08 12.93
C ILE A 274 -5.91 7.94 13.39
N MET A 275 -6.17 7.26 14.50
CA MET A 275 -7.53 7.18 15.06
C MET A 275 -8.10 8.56 15.38
N LYS A 276 -7.29 9.50 15.89
CA LYS A 276 -7.71 10.90 16.09
C LYS A 276 -8.00 11.60 14.77
N ALA A 277 -7.20 11.38 13.72
CA ALA A 277 -7.45 11.95 12.39
C ALA A 277 -8.73 11.38 11.74
N LEU A 278 -8.96 10.07 11.83
CA LEU A 278 -10.21 9.42 11.38
C LEU A 278 -11.45 10.04 12.06
N LYS A 279 -11.37 10.26 13.38
CA LYS A 279 -12.47 10.90 14.13
C LYS A 279 -12.69 12.34 13.69
N ARG A 280 -11.63 13.14 13.56
CA ARG A 280 -11.75 14.52 13.05
C ARG A 280 -12.35 14.57 11.65
N CYS A 281 -11.95 13.64 10.78
CA CYS A 281 -12.48 13.52 9.44
C CYS A 281 -14.00 13.25 9.47
N ALA A 282 -14.45 12.29 10.26
CA ALA A 282 -15.87 11.98 10.46
C ALA A 282 -16.63 13.16 11.11
N ASP A 283 -16.05 13.81 12.13
CA ASP A 283 -16.66 14.95 12.83
C ASP A 283 -16.83 16.20 11.93
N ARG A 284 -16.06 16.30 10.82
CA ARG A 284 -16.26 17.30 9.77
C ARG A 284 -17.40 16.97 8.79
N GLY A 285 -18.02 15.81 8.91
CA GLY A 285 -19.09 15.36 8.02
C GLY A 285 -18.62 14.73 6.70
N VAL A 286 -17.33 14.40 6.58
CA VAL A 286 -16.80 13.66 5.42
C VAL A 286 -17.42 12.27 5.40
N LYS A 287 -17.94 11.84 4.26
CA LYS A 287 -18.53 10.50 4.08
C LYS A 287 -17.43 9.45 4.14
N MET A 288 -17.47 8.58 5.14
CA MET A 288 -16.43 7.57 5.31
C MET A 288 -17.00 6.16 5.21
N ASP A 289 -16.36 5.33 4.39
CA ASP A 289 -16.64 3.90 4.23
C ASP A 289 -15.39 3.09 4.52
N ILE A 290 -15.51 2.12 5.43
CA ILE A 290 -14.43 1.20 5.80
C ILE A 290 -14.85 -0.23 5.48
N LEU A 291 -14.07 -0.92 4.66
CA LEU A 291 -14.27 -2.33 4.35
C LEU A 291 -13.28 -3.18 5.14
N ILE A 292 -13.79 -4.09 5.94
CA ILE A 292 -13.06 -5.05 6.76
C ILE A 292 -13.37 -6.49 6.34
N SER A 293 -12.57 -7.43 6.77
CA SER A 293 -12.78 -8.86 6.48
C SER A 293 -13.76 -9.52 7.46
N SER A 294 -14.37 -10.63 7.04
CA SER A 294 -15.15 -11.51 7.92
C SER A 294 -14.29 -12.62 8.54
N ARG A 295 -13.24 -13.01 7.87
CA ARG A 295 -12.25 -14.02 8.30
C ARG A 295 -10.87 -13.42 8.30
N TYR A 296 -10.01 -13.93 9.16
CA TYR A 296 -8.64 -13.44 9.37
C TYR A 296 -7.68 -14.61 9.51
N ASP A 297 -6.46 -14.39 9.10
CA ASP A 297 -5.32 -15.30 9.30
C ASP A 297 -4.76 -15.22 10.73
N GLU A 298 -4.91 -14.06 11.40
CA GLU A 298 -4.43 -13.81 12.75
C GLU A 298 -5.56 -13.88 13.79
N PRO A 299 -5.45 -14.73 14.86
CA PRO A 299 -6.57 -15.04 15.75
C PRO A 299 -7.15 -13.89 16.56
N LEU A 300 -6.34 -12.88 16.93
CA LEU A 300 -6.78 -11.73 17.76
C LEU A 300 -7.29 -10.55 16.94
N MET A 301 -6.99 -10.51 15.64
CA MET A 301 -7.34 -9.38 14.78
C MET A 301 -8.84 -9.13 14.63
N PRO A 302 -9.71 -10.15 14.50
CA PRO A 302 -11.14 -9.91 14.34
C PRO A 302 -11.73 -8.99 15.42
N GLU A 303 -11.43 -9.26 16.69
CA GLU A 303 -11.98 -8.52 17.83
C GLU A 303 -11.42 -7.09 17.91
N ILE A 304 -10.14 -6.91 17.59
CA ILE A 304 -9.46 -5.60 17.57
C ILE A 304 -10.03 -4.73 16.45
N VAL A 305 -10.18 -5.28 15.25
CA VAL A 305 -10.76 -4.59 14.09
C VAL A 305 -12.20 -4.18 14.39
N LEU A 306 -13.03 -5.11 14.90
CA LEU A 306 -14.41 -4.82 15.30
C LEU A 306 -14.49 -3.79 16.43
N TYR A 307 -13.54 -3.75 17.35
CA TYR A 307 -13.50 -2.74 18.41
C TYR A 307 -13.23 -1.35 17.82
N ASN A 308 -12.24 -1.21 16.96
CA ASN A 308 -11.85 0.07 16.39
C ASN A 308 -12.91 0.62 15.42
N THR A 309 -13.42 -0.22 14.51
CA THR A 309 -14.44 0.18 13.53
C THR A 309 -15.78 0.51 14.18
N TYR A 310 -16.19 -0.20 15.25
CA TYR A 310 -17.36 0.16 16.04
C TYR A 310 -17.27 1.56 16.65
N ARG A 311 -16.09 1.97 17.12
CA ARG A 311 -15.90 3.33 17.68
C ARG A 311 -16.06 4.42 16.62
N LEU A 312 -15.75 4.11 15.36
CA LEU A 312 -15.94 5.01 14.22
C LEU A 312 -17.40 4.98 13.73
N SER A 313 -18.07 3.81 13.74
CA SER A 313 -19.48 3.74 13.35
C SER A 313 -20.39 4.59 14.23
N LYS A 314 -20.04 4.79 15.50
CA LYS A 314 -20.75 5.73 16.40
C LYS A 314 -20.56 7.21 16.04
N ARG A 315 -19.74 7.50 15.01
CA ARG A 315 -19.53 8.84 14.43
C ARG A 315 -20.02 8.92 12.98
N GLY A 316 -20.91 8.00 12.56
CA GLY A 316 -21.50 8.00 11.24
C GLY A 316 -20.61 7.35 10.15
N VAL A 317 -19.49 6.70 10.51
CA VAL A 317 -18.67 5.96 9.56
C VAL A 317 -19.36 4.66 9.18
N ASN A 318 -19.55 4.41 7.89
CA ASN A 318 -20.07 3.15 7.36
C ASN A 318 -19.02 2.05 7.46
N VAL A 319 -19.43 0.86 7.87
CA VAL A 319 -18.54 -0.32 7.96
C VAL A 319 -19.15 -1.48 7.19
N TRP A 320 -18.35 -2.04 6.30
CA TRP A 320 -18.69 -3.14 5.40
C TRP A 320 -17.83 -4.35 5.74
N ARG A 321 -18.45 -5.51 5.98
CA ARG A 321 -17.75 -6.76 6.33
C ARG A 321 -17.78 -7.75 5.19
N TYR A 322 -16.64 -7.99 4.53
CA TYR A 322 -16.48 -8.83 3.36
C TYR A 322 -16.72 -10.31 3.69
N ARG A 323 -17.77 -10.92 3.12
CA ARG A 323 -18.20 -12.30 3.42
C ARG A 323 -17.33 -13.39 2.78
N PRO A 324 -16.87 -13.27 1.52
CA PRO A 324 -16.22 -14.40 0.83
C PRO A 324 -14.96 -14.90 1.49
N GLY A 325 -14.25 -14.01 2.24
CA GLY A 325 -13.01 -14.41 2.86
C GLY A 325 -12.22 -13.27 3.48
N PHE A 326 -10.92 -13.23 3.17
CA PHE A 326 -9.96 -12.27 3.69
C PHE A 326 -9.64 -11.21 2.63
N HIS A 327 -10.11 -10.00 2.85
CA HIS A 327 -9.80 -8.87 1.98
C HIS A 327 -8.51 -8.19 2.44
N HIS A 328 -7.38 -8.61 1.88
CA HIS A 328 -6.05 -8.23 2.33
C HIS A 328 -5.50 -6.94 1.69
N SER A 329 -6.27 -6.22 0.86
CA SER A 329 -5.81 -4.97 0.23
C SER A 329 -5.56 -3.85 1.24
N LYS A 330 -4.58 -3.01 0.95
CA LYS A 330 -4.22 -1.81 1.70
C LYS A 330 -4.38 -0.62 0.75
N ILE A 331 -5.61 -0.13 0.64
CA ILE A 331 -5.98 0.95 -0.27
C ILE A 331 -6.80 2.01 0.46
N MET A 332 -6.65 3.24 0.03
CA MET A 332 -7.48 4.36 0.44
C MET A 332 -7.76 5.24 -0.78
N MET A 333 -9.00 5.69 -0.91
CA MET A 333 -9.46 6.63 -1.92
C MET A 333 -10.02 7.86 -1.23
N VAL A 334 -9.72 9.04 -1.72
CA VAL A 334 -10.11 10.32 -1.11
C VAL A 334 -10.67 11.27 -2.16
N ASP A 335 -11.88 11.76 -1.92
CA ASP A 335 -12.60 12.79 -2.68
C ASP A 335 -12.74 12.48 -4.19
N GLY A 336 -12.57 11.21 -4.62
CA GLY A 336 -12.50 10.84 -6.04
C GLY A 336 -11.29 11.44 -6.79
N LYS A 337 -10.28 11.97 -6.08
CA LYS A 337 -9.16 12.73 -6.65
C LYS A 337 -7.83 12.01 -6.58
N TYR A 338 -7.59 11.30 -5.49
CA TYR A 338 -6.35 10.55 -5.28
C TYR A 338 -6.59 9.27 -4.50
N CYS A 339 -5.67 8.34 -4.69
CA CYS A 339 -5.72 7.06 -3.99
C CYS A 339 -4.33 6.57 -3.62
N THR A 340 -4.27 5.53 -2.80
CA THR A 340 -3.03 4.81 -2.51
C THR A 340 -3.22 3.30 -2.61
N VAL A 341 -2.20 2.64 -3.14
CA VAL A 341 -2.07 1.18 -3.20
C VAL A 341 -0.70 0.81 -2.65
N GLY A 342 -0.62 -0.12 -1.69
CA GLY A 342 0.67 -0.46 -1.11
C GLY A 342 0.66 -1.65 -0.17
N SER A 343 1.69 -1.73 0.64
CA SER A 343 1.90 -2.80 1.61
C SER A 343 1.44 -2.47 3.02
N THR A 344 1.21 -1.18 3.33
CA THR A 344 1.04 -0.68 4.70
C THR A 344 -0.29 -1.05 5.33
N ASN A 345 -0.28 -1.89 6.35
CA ASN A 345 -1.42 -2.09 7.22
C ASN A 345 -1.66 -0.88 8.15
N LEU A 346 -2.91 -0.68 8.55
CA LEU A 346 -3.25 0.32 9.55
C LEU A 346 -3.09 -0.26 10.98
N ASP A 347 -1.92 -0.82 11.27
CA ASP A 347 -1.54 -1.34 12.59
C ASP A 347 -0.23 -0.70 13.08
N ALA A 348 0.14 -0.98 14.33
CA ALA A 348 1.34 -0.37 14.91
C ALA A 348 2.63 -0.94 14.29
N ARG A 349 2.61 -2.20 13.88
CA ARG A 349 3.76 -2.86 13.27
C ARG A 349 4.15 -2.18 11.97
N SER A 350 3.23 -2.09 11.01
CA SER A 350 3.45 -1.41 9.72
C SER A 350 3.75 0.08 9.88
N LEU A 351 3.07 0.75 10.82
CA LEU A 351 3.17 2.20 10.97
C LEU A 351 4.37 2.68 11.79
N ARG A 352 5.04 1.79 12.56
CA ARG A 352 6.12 2.19 13.50
C ARG A 352 7.41 1.42 13.33
N TYR A 353 7.35 0.15 12.89
CA TYR A 353 8.49 -0.75 12.98
C TYR A 353 8.99 -1.23 11.63
N ASP A 354 8.13 -1.75 10.77
CA ASP A 354 8.51 -2.43 9.54
C ASP A 354 8.87 -1.48 8.38
N TYR A 355 9.58 -1.97 7.39
CA TYR A 355 9.74 -1.33 6.10
C TYR A 355 8.44 -1.51 5.31
N GLU A 356 7.90 -0.42 4.79
CA GLU A 356 6.64 -0.39 4.07
C GLU A 356 6.72 0.53 2.85
N ILE A 357 5.87 0.28 1.87
CA ILE A 357 5.81 1.06 0.64
C ILE A 357 4.36 1.27 0.18
N ASN A 358 4.03 2.50 -0.20
CA ASN A 358 2.77 2.82 -0.85
C ASN A 358 3.02 3.71 -2.07
N ALA A 359 2.39 3.40 -3.19
CA ALA A 359 2.20 4.34 -4.28
C ALA A 359 1.06 5.29 -3.92
N ILE A 360 1.30 6.59 -4.04
CA ILE A 360 0.30 7.66 -3.90
C ILE A 360 0.01 8.17 -5.30
N ILE A 361 -1.21 7.97 -5.78
CA ILE A 361 -1.63 8.24 -7.14
C ILE A 361 -2.56 9.46 -7.13
N ILE A 362 -2.13 10.56 -7.73
CA ILE A 362 -2.91 11.78 -7.86
C ILE A 362 -3.55 11.75 -9.25
N ASP A 363 -4.67 11.03 -9.35
CA ASP A 363 -5.39 10.83 -10.60
C ASP A 363 -6.85 10.44 -10.33
N PRO A 364 -7.83 11.25 -10.77
CA PRO A 364 -9.24 10.94 -10.58
C PRO A 364 -9.69 9.66 -11.29
N GLU A 365 -9.19 9.38 -12.50
CA GLU A 365 -9.57 8.19 -13.25
C GLU A 365 -9.20 6.90 -12.50
N THR A 366 -7.95 6.80 -12.06
CA THR A 366 -7.47 5.65 -11.26
C THR A 366 -8.23 5.54 -9.93
N THR A 367 -8.53 6.69 -9.30
CA THR A 367 -9.28 6.73 -8.04
C THR A 367 -10.69 6.20 -8.24
N HIS A 368 -11.39 6.61 -9.29
CA HIS A 368 -12.73 6.12 -9.63
C HIS A 368 -12.73 4.62 -9.97
N GLN A 369 -11.72 4.10 -10.68
CA GLN A 369 -11.61 2.66 -10.92
C GLN A 369 -11.54 1.86 -9.60
N LEU A 370 -10.81 2.36 -8.59
CA LEU A 370 -10.77 1.74 -7.26
C LEU A 370 -12.10 1.92 -6.50
N GLU A 371 -12.76 3.06 -6.63
CA GLU A 371 -14.07 3.30 -6.02
C GLU A 371 -15.14 2.38 -6.61
N ASP A 372 -15.17 2.19 -7.92
CA ASP A 372 -16.08 1.25 -8.59
C ASP A 372 -15.83 -0.17 -8.11
N LYS A 373 -14.56 -0.56 -7.96
CA LYS A 373 -14.22 -1.86 -7.42
C LYS A 373 -14.62 -2.01 -5.94
N PHE A 374 -14.45 -0.97 -5.14
CA PHE A 374 -14.93 -0.92 -3.77
C PHE A 374 -16.44 -1.14 -3.72
N LEU A 375 -17.22 -0.45 -4.56
CA LEU A 375 -18.67 -0.60 -4.65
C LEU A 375 -19.09 -2.02 -5.07
N GLN A 376 -18.38 -2.64 -6.01
CA GLN A 376 -18.62 -4.05 -6.37
C GLN A 376 -18.33 -4.99 -5.19
N ASP A 377 -17.26 -4.75 -4.44
CA ASP A 377 -16.90 -5.56 -3.30
C ASP A 377 -17.91 -5.38 -2.13
N THR A 378 -18.51 -4.18 -1.95
CA THR A 378 -19.58 -3.96 -0.94
C THR A 378 -20.84 -4.79 -1.20
N GLN A 379 -21.14 -5.16 -2.45
CA GLN A 379 -22.26 -6.07 -2.76
C GLN A 379 -22.06 -7.48 -2.17
N LYS A 380 -20.82 -7.86 -1.88
CA LYS A 380 -20.44 -9.10 -1.22
C LYS A 380 -20.26 -8.93 0.29
N CYS A 381 -20.59 -7.78 0.85
CA CYS A 381 -20.39 -7.47 2.27
C CYS A 381 -21.71 -7.53 3.05
N ASP A 382 -21.58 -7.71 4.36
CA ASP A 382 -22.61 -7.32 5.33
C ASP A 382 -22.39 -5.87 5.71
N TYR A 383 -23.42 -5.03 5.57
CA TYR A 383 -23.40 -3.69 6.15
C TYR A 383 -23.59 -3.80 7.67
N MET A 384 -22.72 -3.19 8.44
CA MET A 384 -22.68 -3.31 9.89
C MET A 384 -23.73 -2.43 10.58
N THR A 385 -25.00 -2.84 10.50
CA THR A 385 -26.13 -2.23 11.26
C THR A 385 -25.95 -2.41 12.76
N GLU A 386 -26.77 -1.73 13.57
CA GLU A 386 -26.78 -1.94 15.03
C GLU A 386 -27.07 -3.41 15.41
N GLU A 387 -27.90 -4.08 14.65
CA GLU A 387 -28.21 -5.50 14.85
C GLU A 387 -26.99 -6.38 14.57
N GLU A 388 -26.29 -6.15 13.46
CA GLU A 388 -25.06 -6.85 13.11
C GLU A 388 -23.95 -6.61 14.14
N TRP A 389 -23.83 -5.38 14.64
CA TRP A 389 -22.89 -5.09 15.74
C TRP A 389 -23.23 -5.86 17.01
N LYS A 390 -24.52 -6.04 17.35
CA LYS A 390 -24.94 -6.83 18.53
C LYS A 390 -24.63 -8.30 18.34
N LYS A 391 -24.87 -8.86 17.15
CA LYS A 391 -24.58 -10.28 16.82
C LYS A 391 -23.07 -10.57 16.86
N THR A 392 -22.27 -9.71 16.26
CA THR A 392 -20.82 -9.94 16.12
C THR A 392 -20.03 -9.66 17.38
N ARG A 393 -20.49 -8.75 18.26
CA ARG A 393 -19.78 -8.29 19.45
C ARG A 393 -20.47 -8.73 20.73
N THR A 394 -20.35 -10.02 21.07
CA THR A 394 -20.76 -10.54 22.40
C THR A 394 -19.92 -9.91 23.52
N THR A 395 -20.36 -10.01 24.77
CA THR A 395 -19.65 -9.44 25.95
C THR A 395 -18.21 -9.87 26.01
N TRP A 396 -17.93 -11.15 25.78
CA TRP A 396 -16.56 -11.69 25.76
C TRP A 396 -15.71 -11.14 24.60
N LYS A 397 -16.28 -11.03 23.40
CA LYS A 397 -15.60 -10.42 22.26
C LYS A 397 -15.32 -8.95 22.44
N LYS A 398 -16.22 -8.21 23.11
CA LYS A 398 -15.99 -6.81 23.48
C LYS A 398 -14.78 -6.67 24.41
N PHE A 399 -14.70 -7.54 25.42
CA PHE A 399 -13.56 -7.57 26.33
C PHE A 399 -12.25 -7.89 25.59
N LYS A 400 -12.23 -8.95 24.78
CA LYS A 400 -11.06 -9.30 23.95
C LYS A 400 -10.63 -8.16 23.03
N GLY A 401 -11.56 -7.51 22.35
CA GLY A 401 -11.27 -6.38 21.46
C GLY A 401 -10.72 -5.17 22.20
N TRP A 402 -11.26 -4.84 23.36
CA TRP A 402 -10.74 -3.78 24.24
C TRP A 402 -9.33 -4.11 24.75
N PHE A 403 -9.13 -5.33 25.27
CA PHE A 403 -7.84 -5.78 25.78
C PHE A 403 -6.80 -5.84 24.66
N GLY A 404 -7.17 -6.45 23.52
CA GLY A 404 -6.28 -6.49 22.33
C GLY A 404 -5.92 -5.10 21.83
N HIS A 405 -6.88 -4.15 21.86
CA HIS A 405 -6.58 -2.75 21.50
C HIS A 405 -5.53 -2.11 22.42
N LEU A 406 -5.50 -2.44 23.70
CA LEU A 406 -4.43 -1.96 24.60
C LEU A 406 -3.05 -2.51 24.22
N LEU A 407 -3.01 -3.69 23.61
CA LEU A 407 -1.78 -4.36 23.20
C LEU A 407 -1.38 -4.03 21.75
N THR A 408 -2.16 -3.20 21.02
CA THR A 408 -1.87 -2.87 19.60
C THR A 408 -0.53 -2.17 19.37
N PHE A 409 0.14 -1.70 20.41
CA PHE A 409 1.52 -1.18 20.29
C PHE A 409 2.57 -2.30 20.09
N LEU A 410 2.18 -3.57 20.32
CA LEU A 410 3.02 -4.76 20.11
C LEU A 410 2.71 -5.48 18.80
N LEU A 411 1.56 -5.17 18.17
CA LEU A 411 1.04 -5.82 16.96
C LEU A 411 1.44 -5.06 15.70
#